data_e7bf905ec60546c493ec168d2bfc98a5
#
_entry.id   e7bf905ec60546c493ec168d2bfc98a5
#
_cell.length_a   1.000
_cell.length_b   1.000
_cell.length_c   1.000
_cell.angle_alpha   90.00
_cell.angle_beta   90.00
_cell.angle_gamma   90.00
#
_symmetry.space_group_name_H-M   'P 1'
#
loop_
_entity.id
_entity.type
_entity.pdbx_description
1 polymer ?
#
loop_
_entity_poly.entity_id
_entity_poly.type
_entity_poly.pdbx_seq_one_letter_code
_entity_poly.pdbx_strand_id
1 'polypeptide(L)'
;TSLGIRFTDDTKICISPINILGFNMLAGCTLIMTNKFYKFLSKIENRPSTELLNIRIHDVWCVMVAAIYDEIIYDEKSFIKYRQHNNNASGGVKVSRLKVFKTRVKKIFNKKLRNCRSRLAKEICLKFPDRAKDYPELKICADANKFHSKKWIIKNNKLFTENTNESSAFFILKVLLNLI
;
A
#
# COMPACT_ATOMS: atom_id res chain seq x y z
N THR A 1 -21.09 16.82 6.41
CA THR A 1 -19.67 17.03 6.71
C THR A 1 -18.87 16.52 5.56
N SER A 2 -18.20 17.42 4.85
CA SER A 2 -17.28 17.04 3.78
C SER A 2 -16.21 16.12 4.37
N LEU A 3 -15.94 15.01 3.71
CA LEU A 3 -14.69 14.27 3.90
C LEU A 3 -13.55 15.29 3.86
N GLY A 4 -12.71 15.26 4.90
CA GLY A 4 -11.45 15.95 4.77
C GLY A 4 -10.81 15.46 3.46
N ILE A 5 -10.42 16.38 2.61
CA ILE A 5 -9.78 16.09 1.33
C ILE A 5 -8.60 15.18 1.66
N ARG A 6 -8.62 13.94 1.17
CA ARG A 6 -7.55 12.97 1.38
C ARG A 6 -6.31 13.37 0.59
N PHE A 7 -6.55 14.06 -0.52
CA PHE A 7 -5.54 14.62 -1.41
C PHE A 7 -5.92 16.07 -1.69
N THR A 8 -4.92 16.93 -1.78
CA THR A 8 -5.08 18.30 -2.29
C THR A 8 -5.08 18.26 -3.80
N ASP A 9 -5.56 19.32 -4.46
CA ASP A 9 -5.58 19.42 -5.94
C ASP A 9 -4.17 19.32 -6.53
N ASP A 10 -3.13 19.67 -5.74
CA ASP A 10 -1.71 19.53 -6.12
C ASP A 10 -1.13 18.12 -5.87
N THR A 11 -1.91 17.18 -5.32
CA THR A 11 -1.41 15.85 -5.03
C THR A 11 -1.26 15.06 -6.32
N LYS A 12 -0.02 14.87 -6.75
CA LYS A 12 0.29 14.01 -7.89
C LYS A 12 0.07 12.56 -7.53
N ILE A 13 -0.94 11.94 -8.12
CA ILE A 13 -1.22 10.52 -7.92
C ILE A 13 -0.26 9.71 -8.79
N CYS A 14 0.63 9.00 -8.15
CA CYS A 14 1.54 8.07 -8.80
C CYS A 14 1.11 6.63 -8.47
N ILE A 15 0.73 5.86 -9.51
CA ILE A 15 0.18 4.51 -9.39
C ILE A 15 1.24 3.46 -9.81
N SER A 16 2.49 3.66 -9.43
CA SER A 16 3.52 2.64 -9.62
C SER A 16 3.46 1.58 -8.52
N PRO A 17 3.90 0.34 -8.76
CA PRO A 17 3.94 -0.71 -7.75
C PRO A 17 4.67 -0.30 -6.48
N ILE A 18 5.76 0.46 -6.59
CA ILE A 18 6.54 0.91 -5.42
C ILE A 18 5.77 1.92 -4.57
N ASN A 19 5.02 2.82 -5.20
CA ASN A 19 4.19 3.80 -4.48
C ASN A 19 3.04 3.12 -3.75
N ILE A 20 2.44 2.08 -4.36
CA ILE A 20 1.38 1.28 -3.74
C ILE A 20 1.90 0.52 -2.51
N LEU A 21 3.14 0.03 -2.53
CA LEU A 21 3.80 -0.54 -1.34
C LEU A 21 3.91 0.48 -0.22
N GLY A 22 4.21 1.73 -0.55
CA GLY A 22 4.26 2.84 0.41
C GLY A 22 2.89 3.16 0.98
N PHE A 23 1.95 3.43 0.10
CA PHE A 23 0.61 3.85 0.45
C PHE A 23 -0.41 3.55 -0.66
N ASN A 24 -1.41 2.73 -0.36
CA ASN A 24 -2.52 2.55 -1.29
C ASN A 24 -3.42 3.80 -1.30
N MET A 25 -3.41 4.52 -2.41
CA MET A 25 -4.23 5.71 -2.62
C MET A 25 -5.66 5.37 -3.02
N LEU A 26 -5.89 4.20 -3.61
CA LEU A 26 -7.17 3.79 -4.17
C LEU A 26 -7.94 2.96 -3.14
N ALA A 27 -9.12 3.43 -2.76
CA ALA A 27 -9.99 2.70 -1.84
C ALA A 27 -10.81 1.65 -2.60
N GLY A 28 -11.05 0.48 -2.00
CA GLY A 28 -11.77 -0.61 -2.64
C GLY A 28 -13.14 -0.23 -3.18
N CYS A 29 -13.85 0.65 -2.49
CA CYS A 29 -15.17 1.13 -2.93
C CYS A 29 -15.14 2.07 -4.16
N THR A 30 -13.95 2.50 -4.60
CA THR A 30 -13.76 3.32 -5.79
C THR A 30 -13.17 2.54 -6.97
N LEU A 31 -12.92 1.25 -6.78
CA LEU A 31 -12.36 0.40 -7.83
C LEU A 31 -13.47 -0.16 -8.72
N ILE A 32 -13.32 0.08 -10.02
CA ILE A 32 -14.13 -0.57 -11.06
C ILE A 32 -13.16 -1.45 -11.85
N MET A 33 -13.55 -2.67 -12.13
CA MET A 33 -12.72 -3.60 -12.88
C MET A 33 -13.48 -4.27 -14.00
N THR A 34 -12.80 -4.59 -15.08
CA THR A 34 -13.38 -5.34 -16.19
C THR A 34 -13.69 -6.77 -15.75
N ASN A 35 -14.66 -7.40 -16.39
CA ASN A 35 -14.99 -8.82 -16.16
C ASN A 35 -13.78 -9.73 -16.45
N LYS A 36 -12.97 -9.39 -17.45
CA LYS A 36 -11.71 -10.11 -17.77
C LYS A 36 -10.75 -10.08 -16.58
N PHE A 37 -10.51 -8.89 -16.01
CA PHE A 37 -9.61 -8.73 -14.87
C PHE A 37 -10.17 -9.40 -13.60
N TYR A 38 -11.48 -9.26 -13.35
CA TYR A 38 -12.15 -9.97 -12.25
C TYR A 38 -11.96 -11.50 -12.35
N LYS A 39 -12.23 -12.08 -13.53
CA LYS A 39 -12.03 -13.52 -13.76
C LYS A 39 -10.58 -13.94 -13.59
N PHE A 40 -9.63 -13.10 -14.01
CA PHE A 40 -8.21 -13.34 -13.81
C PHE A 40 -7.85 -13.36 -12.31
N LEU A 41 -8.26 -12.36 -11.55
CA LEU A 41 -8.02 -12.29 -10.10
C LEU A 41 -8.74 -13.40 -9.32
N SER A 42 -9.85 -13.92 -9.85
CA SER A 42 -10.65 -14.94 -9.18
C SER A 42 -10.03 -16.35 -9.25
N LYS A 43 -9.03 -16.56 -10.10
CA LYS A 43 -8.30 -17.83 -10.14
C LYS A 43 -7.49 -18.02 -8.86
N ILE A 44 -7.43 -19.24 -8.36
CA ILE A 44 -6.79 -19.58 -7.08
C ILE A 44 -5.32 -19.17 -7.07
N GLU A 45 -4.60 -19.42 -8.16
CA GLU A 45 -3.19 -19.06 -8.33
C GLU A 45 -2.93 -17.55 -8.25
N ASN A 46 -3.91 -16.73 -8.62
CA ASN A 46 -3.81 -15.26 -8.64
C ASN A 46 -4.34 -14.58 -7.37
N ARG A 47 -4.94 -15.34 -6.47
CA ARG A 47 -5.45 -14.79 -5.19
C ARG A 47 -4.31 -14.59 -4.21
N PRO A 48 -4.40 -13.57 -3.34
CA PRO A 48 -3.45 -13.43 -2.26
C PRO A 48 -3.62 -14.56 -1.25
N SER A 49 -2.55 -14.89 -0.54
CA SER A 49 -2.64 -15.83 0.59
C SER A 49 -3.55 -15.29 1.69
N THR A 50 -4.17 -16.18 2.44
CA THR A 50 -4.97 -15.83 3.63
C THR A 50 -4.13 -15.05 4.65
N GLU A 51 -2.85 -15.38 4.77
CA GLU A 51 -1.90 -14.69 5.65
C GLU A 51 -1.71 -13.24 5.23
N LEU A 52 -1.57 -12.96 3.93
CA LEU A 52 -1.45 -11.60 3.41
C LEU A 52 -2.76 -10.82 3.60
N LEU A 53 -3.92 -11.43 3.36
CA LEU A 53 -5.22 -10.79 3.55
C LEU A 53 -5.47 -10.38 5.01
N ASN A 54 -4.93 -11.11 5.98
CA ASN A 54 -5.02 -10.77 7.40
C ASN A 54 -4.22 -9.52 7.79
N ILE A 55 -3.28 -9.09 6.96
CA ILE A 55 -2.42 -7.91 7.20
C ILE A 55 -2.63 -6.77 6.21
N ARG A 56 -3.08 -7.08 5.01
CA ARG A 56 -3.38 -6.10 3.95
C ARG A 56 -4.79 -6.31 3.42
N ILE A 57 -5.48 -5.22 3.18
CA ILE A 57 -6.83 -5.25 2.64
C ILE A 57 -6.79 -5.71 1.17
N HIS A 58 -7.84 -6.37 0.74
CA HIS A 58 -7.98 -6.93 -0.61
C HIS A 58 -7.82 -5.89 -1.75
N ASP A 59 -8.18 -4.62 -1.49
CA ASP A 59 -8.03 -3.55 -2.47
C ASP A 59 -6.57 -3.29 -2.83
N VAL A 60 -5.66 -3.36 -1.85
CA VAL A 60 -4.22 -3.22 -2.09
C VAL A 60 -3.71 -4.31 -3.04
N TRP A 61 -4.21 -5.53 -2.91
CA TRP A 61 -3.86 -6.63 -3.82
C TRP A 61 -4.34 -6.36 -5.24
N CYS A 62 -5.62 -6.01 -5.40
CA CYS A 62 -6.19 -5.72 -6.72
C CYS A 62 -5.43 -4.59 -7.43
N VAL A 63 -5.16 -3.50 -6.71
CA VAL A 63 -4.44 -2.35 -7.26
C VAL A 63 -2.99 -2.72 -7.61
N MET A 64 -2.31 -3.49 -6.75
CA MET A 64 -0.93 -3.92 -7.00
C MET A 64 -0.84 -4.82 -8.25
N VAL A 65 -1.75 -5.79 -8.38
CA VAL A 65 -1.78 -6.66 -9.56
C VAL A 65 -2.09 -5.86 -10.82
N ALA A 66 -3.07 -4.93 -10.77
CA ALA A 66 -3.35 -4.07 -11.91
C ALA A 66 -2.15 -3.19 -12.29
N ALA A 67 -1.41 -2.68 -11.30
CA ALA A 67 -0.23 -1.83 -11.54
C ALA A 67 0.93 -2.57 -12.23
N ILE A 68 1.20 -3.83 -11.88
CA ILE A 68 2.25 -4.61 -12.55
C ILE A 68 1.86 -5.05 -13.97
N TYR A 69 0.58 -4.91 -14.35
CA TYR A 69 0.08 -5.14 -15.70
C TYR A 69 -0.14 -3.84 -16.49
N ASP A 70 0.16 -2.67 -15.88
CA ASP A 70 -0.08 -1.33 -16.45
C ASP A 70 -1.54 -1.09 -16.90
N GLU A 71 -2.49 -1.72 -16.20
CA GLU A 71 -3.93 -1.68 -16.54
C GLU A 71 -4.74 -0.79 -15.59
N ILE A 72 -4.15 0.30 -15.05
CA ILE A 72 -4.87 1.23 -14.18
C ILE A 72 -5.19 2.51 -14.96
N ILE A 73 -6.49 2.80 -15.05
CA ILE A 73 -6.99 4.09 -15.51
C ILE A 73 -7.50 4.85 -14.28
N TYR A 74 -6.96 6.03 -14.04
CA TYR A 74 -7.37 6.90 -12.96
C TYR A 74 -8.30 8.00 -13.47
N ASP A 75 -9.49 8.11 -12.87
CA ASP A 75 -10.43 9.22 -13.12
C ASP A 75 -10.39 10.16 -11.92
N GLU A 76 -10.08 11.43 -12.16
CA GLU A 76 -10.00 12.47 -11.12
C GLU A 76 -11.38 12.89 -10.58
N LYS A 77 -12.46 12.57 -11.32
CA LYS A 77 -13.80 12.94 -10.92
C LYS A 77 -14.27 12.17 -9.69
N SER A 78 -14.86 12.87 -8.75
CA SER A 78 -15.45 12.27 -7.56
C SER A 78 -16.87 11.80 -7.81
N PHE A 79 -17.08 10.49 -7.92
CA PHE A 79 -18.40 9.90 -8.14
C PHE A 79 -19.06 9.38 -6.86
N ILE A 80 -18.31 9.32 -5.74
CA ILE A 80 -18.76 8.69 -4.50
C ILE A 80 -18.76 9.70 -3.36
N LYS A 81 -19.91 9.85 -2.70
CA LYS A 81 -20.03 10.56 -1.42
C LYS A 81 -19.90 9.56 -0.27
N TYR A 82 -18.76 9.57 0.39
CA TYR A 82 -18.48 8.66 1.49
C TYR A 82 -19.02 9.20 2.82
N ARG A 83 -20.03 8.53 3.41
CA ARG A 83 -20.56 8.92 4.72
C ARG A 83 -19.56 8.56 5.81
N GLN A 84 -19.25 9.52 6.65
CA GLN A 84 -18.40 9.33 7.83
C GLN A 84 -19.23 9.05 9.06
N HIS A 85 -18.87 8.03 9.81
CA HIS A 85 -19.38 7.73 11.13
C HIS A 85 -18.27 7.14 12.03
N ASN A 86 -18.46 7.09 13.33
CA ASN A 86 -17.42 6.68 14.28
C ASN A 86 -16.93 5.25 14.11
N ASN A 87 -17.70 4.38 13.46
CA ASN A 87 -17.38 2.95 13.24
C ASN A 87 -16.81 2.66 11.84
N ASN A 88 -16.43 3.68 11.07
CA ASN A 88 -15.79 3.45 9.79
C ASN A 88 -14.44 2.77 9.95
N ALA A 89 -14.18 1.72 9.18
CA ALA A 89 -12.88 1.01 9.16
C ALA A 89 -11.74 1.94 8.71
N SER A 90 -12.04 2.89 7.83
CA SER A 90 -11.13 3.96 7.44
C SER A 90 -11.91 5.27 7.38
N GLY A 91 -11.46 6.29 8.06
CA GLY A 91 -12.17 7.55 8.05
C GLY A 91 -11.43 8.68 8.76
N GLY A 92 -11.62 9.88 8.22
CA GLY A 92 -10.90 11.07 8.59
C GLY A 92 -11.49 11.82 9.76
N VAL A 93 -11.58 11.23 10.94
CA VAL A 93 -11.75 12.05 12.16
C VAL A 93 -10.42 12.75 12.41
N LYS A 94 -10.46 14.08 12.57
CA LYS A 94 -9.27 14.85 12.99
C LYS A 94 -8.76 14.30 14.33
N VAL A 95 -7.74 13.48 14.27
CA VAL A 95 -7.13 12.85 15.44
C VAL A 95 -5.92 13.68 15.85
N SER A 96 -5.76 13.94 17.17
CA SER A 96 -4.60 14.67 17.67
C SER A 96 -3.28 13.98 17.27
N ARG A 97 -2.21 14.77 17.01
CA ARG A 97 -0.89 14.25 16.62
C ARG A 97 -0.36 13.20 17.59
N LEU A 98 -0.58 13.37 18.89
CA LEU A 98 -0.20 12.41 19.93
C LEU A 98 -0.95 11.08 19.82
N LYS A 99 -2.23 11.09 19.48
CA LYS A 99 -3.03 9.87 19.29
C LYS A 99 -2.59 9.13 18.03
N VAL A 100 -2.26 9.86 16.95
CA VAL A 100 -1.68 9.28 15.73
C VAL A 100 -0.35 8.60 16.04
N PHE A 101 0.54 9.28 16.79
CA PHE A 101 1.84 8.73 17.18
C PHE A 101 1.67 7.45 18.02
N LYS A 102 0.85 7.48 19.09
CA LYS A 102 0.56 6.30 19.91
C LYS A 102 0.02 5.13 19.09
N THR A 103 -0.88 5.39 18.15
CA THR A 103 -1.42 4.36 17.26
C THR A 103 -0.35 3.77 16.35
N ARG A 104 0.57 4.58 15.84
CA ARG A 104 1.70 4.13 15.01
C ARG A 104 2.67 3.26 15.81
N VAL A 105 3.02 3.68 17.01
CA VAL A 105 3.87 2.89 17.93
C VAL A 105 3.20 1.55 18.26
N LYS A 106 1.90 1.56 18.59
CA LYS A 106 1.15 0.31 18.83
C LYS A 106 1.17 -0.63 17.62
N LYS A 107 1.07 -0.09 16.40
CA LYS A 107 1.17 -0.90 15.16
C LYS A 107 2.56 -1.53 14.98
N ILE A 108 3.63 -0.85 15.37
CA ILE A 108 5.00 -1.41 15.33
C ILE A 108 5.13 -2.65 16.21
N PHE A 109 4.52 -2.63 17.40
CA PHE A 109 4.55 -3.78 18.31
C PHE A 109 3.59 -4.90 17.93
N ASN A 110 2.69 -4.68 16.96
CA ASN A 110 1.80 -5.72 16.46
C ASN A 110 2.56 -6.65 15.50
N LYS A 111 2.94 -7.83 15.99
CA LYS A 111 3.66 -8.85 15.19
C LYS A 111 2.97 -9.21 13.87
N LYS A 112 1.63 -9.17 13.82
CA LYS A 112 0.86 -9.48 12.61
C LYS A 112 1.06 -8.44 11.50
N LEU A 113 1.28 -7.17 11.86
CA LEU A 113 1.44 -6.07 10.90
C LEU A 113 2.89 -5.83 10.48
N ARG A 114 3.84 -6.53 11.09
CA ARG A 114 5.25 -6.42 10.72
C ARG A 114 5.48 -6.96 9.32
N ASN A 115 6.39 -6.31 8.61
CA ASN A 115 6.84 -6.73 7.28
C ASN A 115 5.70 -6.82 6.24
N CYS A 116 4.60 -6.09 6.45
CA CYS A 116 3.45 -6.19 5.54
C CYS A 116 3.79 -5.73 4.10
N ARG A 117 4.72 -4.78 3.94
CA ARG A 117 5.17 -4.30 2.63
C ARG A 117 6.05 -5.35 1.95
N SER A 118 7.04 -5.87 2.67
CA SER A 118 7.93 -6.90 2.12
C SER A 118 7.20 -8.22 1.84
N ARG A 119 6.21 -8.59 2.65
CA ARG A 119 5.36 -9.76 2.37
C ARG A 119 4.53 -9.58 1.11
N LEU A 120 3.91 -8.40 0.93
CA LEU A 120 3.18 -8.08 -0.30
C LEU A 120 4.11 -8.16 -1.52
N ALA A 121 5.26 -7.50 -1.48
CA ALA A 121 6.23 -7.51 -2.56
C ALA A 121 6.70 -8.94 -2.88
N LYS A 122 7.00 -9.74 -1.83
CA LYS A 122 7.42 -11.13 -1.99
C LYS A 122 6.35 -11.98 -2.67
N GLU A 123 5.10 -11.84 -2.25
CA GLU A 123 4.00 -12.63 -2.83
C GLU A 123 3.71 -12.23 -4.28
N ILE A 124 3.82 -10.94 -4.62
CA ILE A 124 3.73 -10.47 -6.01
C ILE A 124 4.85 -11.07 -6.86
N CYS A 125 6.10 -11.03 -6.38
CA CYS A 125 7.24 -11.62 -7.11
C CYS A 125 7.09 -13.14 -7.31
N LEU A 126 6.49 -13.84 -6.36
CA LEU A 126 6.27 -15.29 -6.44
C LEU A 126 5.13 -15.67 -7.40
N LYS A 127 4.03 -14.93 -7.37
CA LYS A 127 2.84 -15.26 -8.17
C LYS A 127 2.90 -14.73 -9.59
N PHE A 128 3.60 -13.63 -9.81
CA PHE A 128 3.68 -12.94 -11.10
C PHE A 128 5.14 -12.67 -11.50
N PRO A 129 6.02 -13.69 -11.57
CA PRO A 129 7.45 -13.50 -11.79
C PRO A 129 7.75 -12.78 -13.11
N ASP A 130 6.99 -13.10 -14.19
CA ASP A 130 7.18 -12.49 -15.49
C ASP A 130 6.86 -11.00 -15.54
N ARG A 131 5.97 -10.52 -14.70
CA ARG A 131 5.64 -9.10 -14.61
C ARG A 131 6.49 -8.40 -13.56
N ALA A 132 6.76 -9.07 -12.44
CA ALA A 132 7.58 -8.50 -11.37
C ALA A 132 9.03 -8.22 -11.79
N LYS A 133 9.56 -8.89 -12.81
CA LYS A 133 10.92 -8.61 -13.34
C LYS A 133 11.06 -7.20 -13.91
N ASP A 134 9.96 -6.60 -14.40
CA ASP A 134 9.94 -5.25 -14.96
C ASP A 134 10.02 -4.17 -13.86
N TYR A 135 9.86 -4.59 -12.58
CA TYR A 135 9.89 -3.75 -11.39
C TYR A 135 10.92 -4.26 -10.37
N PRO A 136 12.23 -4.10 -10.62
CA PRO A 136 13.29 -4.67 -9.78
C PRO A 136 13.22 -4.20 -8.31
N GLU A 137 12.63 -3.02 -8.05
CA GLU A 137 12.39 -2.51 -6.71
C GLU A 137 11.42 -3.38 -5.88
N LEU A 138 10.52 -4.13 -6.51
CA LEU A 138 9.67 -5.10 -5.79
C LEU A 138 10.51 -6.21 -5.16
N LYS A 139 11.50 -6.72 -5.89
CA LYS A 139 12.43 -7.72 -5.38
C LYS A 139 13.29 -7.18 -4.23
N ILE A 140 13.73 -5.92 -4.36
CA ILE A 140 14.45 -5.24 -3.28
C ILE A 140 13.58 -5.13 -2.03
N CYS A 141 12.31 -4.79 -2.18
CA CYS A 141 11.35 -4.71 -1.07
C CYS A 141 11.00 -6.09 -0.49
N ALA A 142 10.90 -7.13 -1.33
CA ALA A 142 10.68 -8.50 -0.88
C ALA A 142 11.84 -8.99 0.01
N ASP A 143 13.05 -8.54 -0.27
CA ASP A 143 14.29 -8.83 0.45
C ASP A 143 14.68 -7.73 1.46
N ALA A 144 13.72 -6.98 1.99
CA ALA A 144 13.96 -5.80 2.82
C ALA A 144 14.81 -6.03 4.08
N ASN A 145 14.97 -7.28 4.52
CA ASN A 145 15.85 -7.65 5.64
C ASN A 145 17.35 -7.69 5.26
N LYS A 146 17.69 -7.77 3.97
CA LYS A 146 19.07 -7.78 3.49
C LYS A 146 19.70 -6.40 3.55
N PHE A 147 20.99 -6.32 3.84
CA PHE A 147 21.72 -5.06 4.00
C PHE A 147 21.64 -4.14 2.77
N HIS A 148 21.87 -4.68 1.58
CA HIS A 148 21.83 -3.90 0.34
C HIS A 148 20.41 -3.36 0.05
N SER A 149 19.37 -4.17 0.33
CA SER A 149 17.97 -3.75 0.18
C SER A 149 17.62 -2.61 1.16
N LYS A 150 18.03 -2.71 2.41
CA LYS A 150 17.86 -1.63 3.40
C LYS A 150 18.51 -0.34 2.93
N LYS A 151 19.76 -0.41 2.47
CA LYS A 151 20.49 0.76 1.95
C LYS A 151 19.72 1.43 0.81
N TRP A 152 19.23 0.64 -0.14
CA TRP A 152 18.44 1.16 -1.25
C TRP A 152 17.11 1.78 -0.79
N ILE A 153 16.35 1.10 0.08
CA ILE A 153 15.06 1.58 0.61
C ILE A 153 15.24 2.88 1.40
N ILE A 154 16.29 2.99 2.21
CA ILE A 154 16.62 4.20 2.97
C ILE A 154 16.95 5.35 2.03
N LYS A 155 17.78 5.12 1.01
CA LYS A 155 18.13 6.12 0.00
C LYS A 155 16.89 6.62 -0.75
N ASN A 156 15.95 5.74 -1.04
CA ASN A 156 14.72 6.02 -1.79
C ASN A 156 13.48 6.17 -0.89
N ASN A 157 13.66 6.55 0.38
CA ASN A 157 12.55 6.59 1.36
C ASN A 157 11.37 7.48 0.94
N LYS A 158 11.60 8.50 0.14
CA LYS A 158 10.55 9.39 -0.39
C LYS A 158 9.51 8.64 -1.20
N LEU A 159 9.89 7.64 -2.00
CA LEU A 159 8.95 6.82 -2.76
C LEU A 159 7.88 6.15 -1.87
N PHE A 160 8.20 5.91 -0.61
CA PHE A 160 7.31 5.27 0.36
C PHE A 160 6.57 6.26 1.27
N THR A 161 7.07 7.49 1.39
CA THR A 161 6.58 8.44 2.39
C THR A 161 5.94 9.68 1.79
N GLU A 162 6.19 10.00 0.53
CA GLU A 162 5.76 11.22 -0.14
C GLU A 162 4.26 11.48 -0.01
N ASN A 163 3.45 10.43 -0.22
CA ASN A 163 1.99 10.50 -0.16
C ASN A 163 1.42 10.03 1.19
N THR A 164 2.23 9.99 2.23
CA THR A 164 1.84 9.54 3.55
C THR A 164 2.06 10.63 4.60
N ASN A 165 1.35 10.53 5.72
CA ASN A 165 1.65 11.34 6.89
C ASN A 165 2.81 10.76 7.73
N GLU A 166 3.58 9.82 7.19
CA GLU A 166 4.71 9.19 7.87
C GLU A 166 5.99 9.99 7.60
N SER A 167 6.69 10.42 8.63
CA SER A 167 7.97 11.10 8.45
C SER A 167 9.03 10.13 7.94
N SER A 168 9.94 10.62 7.07
CA SER A 168 11.06 9.83 6.56
C SER A 168 11.91 9.23 7.68
N ALA A 169 12.16 9.97 8.76
CA ALA A 169 12.94 9.47 9.90
C ALA A 169 12.27 8.26 10.56
N PHE A 170 10.95 8.30 10.76
CA PHE A 170 10.21 7.18 11.35
C PHE A 170 10.15 5.98 10.40
N PHE A 171 10.03 6.22 9.10
CA PHE A 171 10.11 5.15 8.10
C PHE A 171 11.48 4.48 8.08
N ILE A 172 12.57 5.27 8.07
CA ILE A 172 13.95 4.76 8.13
C ILE A 172 14.17 3.91 9.38
N LEU A 173 13.68 4.36 10.54
CA LEU A 173 13.76 3.57 11.78
C LEU A 173 13.07 2.20 11.61
N LYS A 174 11.90 2.14 10.98
CA LYS A 174 11.21 0.87 10.70
C LYS A 174 12.01 -0.05 9.78
N VAL A 175 12.68 0.50 8.76
CA VAL A 175 13.55 -0.26 7.85
C VAL A 175 14.72 -0.88 8.64
N LEU A 176 15.38 -0.07 9.48
CA LEU A 176 16.50 -0.54 10.31
C LEU A 176 16.08 -1.66 11.27
N LEU A 177 14.88 -1.56 11.83
CA LEU A 177 14.32 -2.54 12.77
C LEU A 177 13.61 -3.73 12.09
N ASN A 178 13.69 -3.89 10.76
CA ASN A 178 12.99 -4.96 10.00
C ASN A 178 11.46 -4.97 10.23
N LEU A 179 10.82 -3.81 10.11
CA LEU A 179 9.39 -3.64 10.42
C LEU A 179 8.54 -3.22 9.21
N ILE A 180 9.11 -3.25 7.99
CA ILE A 180 8.44 -2.84 6.75
C ILE A 180 7.92 -4.02 5.93
#